data_1ff0e14d182989b127594348bed7423c
#
_entry.id   1ff0e14d182989b127594348bed7423c
#
_cell.length_a   1.000
_cell.length_b   1.000
_cell.length_c   1.000
_cell.angle_alpha   90.00
_cell.angle_beta   90.00
_cell.angle_gamma   90.00
#
_symmetry.space_group_name_H-M   'P 1'
#
loop_
_entity.id
_entity.type
_entity.pdbx_description
1 polymer ?
#
loop_
_entity_poly.entity_id
_entity_poly.type
_entity_poly.pdbx_seq_one_letter_code
_entity_poly.pdbx_strand_id
1 'polypeptide(L)'
;MSLAFADTTLDITAALGAIWQVLRDADPGNRGILPLAPDPDLPALCNSLQQASRVLLVTGFPVLHAGGAAETDGPAGVAALAYALHGLGIDTHVVTDENCRKVVAAACEDAVSGIPVHAIPMEGGADACRQLLQTLQPSHIIALERPGMAADGHYYNFRGKTIDHLLGDTHVLFTETDAITVAIGDGGNELGLGIMAPAVCKTAALGALVCARESADYTLVSGVSNWWGWGLAAALSLYAGKDLLPSDADELHRAELVQDAGGVDGVLGTPERMVDGLSMEQNLCILRALRKAAGL
;
A
#
# COMPACT_ATOMS: atom_id res chain seq x y z
N MET A 1 45.19 18.36 -2.96
CA MET A 1 44.92 17.20 -2.10
C MET A 1 43.53 16.68 -2.49
N SER A 2 43.52 15.67 -3.35
CA SER A 2 42.29 15.05 -3.84
C SER A 2 41.76 14.11 -2.75
N LEU A 3 40.61 14.41 -2.20
CA LEU A 3 39.89 13.47 -1.34
C LEU A 3 39.33 12.38 -2.25
N ALA A 4 39.92 11.20 -2.20
CA ALA A 4 39.37 9.99 -2.81
C ALA A 4 38.09 9.66 -2.06
N PHE A 5 36.95 9.80 -2.74
CA PHE A 5 35.71 9.16 -2.31
C PHE A 5 35.95 7.65 -2.36
N ALA A 6 35.84 7.00 -1.21
CA ALA A 6 35.86 5.56 -1.14
C ALA A 6 34.71 5.05 -1.99
N ASP A 7 35.01 4.28 -3.02
CA ASP A 7 34.10 3.59 -3.90
C ASP A 7 33.49 2.40 -3.12
N THR A 8 32.57 2.71 -2.18
CA THR A 8 31.70 1.72 -1.57
C THR A 8 30.53 1.55 -2.52
N THR A 9 30.68 0.68 -3.53
CA THR A 9 29.54 0.17 -4.27
C THR A 9 28.56 -0.41 -3.25
N LEU A 10 27.41 0.26 -3.07
CA LEU A 10 26.35 -0.21 -2.19
C LEU A 10 25.94 -1.60 -2.67
N ASP A 11 26.05 -2.60 -1.80
CA ASP A 11 25.54 -3.93 -2.11
C ASP A 11 24.01 -3.89 -2.06
N ILE A 12 23.39 -3.78 -3.24
CA ILE A 12 21.92 -3.69 -3.38
C ILE A 12 21.24 -4.87 -2.68
N THR A 13 21.79 -6.07 -2.77
CA THR A 13 21.20 -7.25 -2.13
C THR A 13 21.21 -7.13 -0.62
N ALA A 14 22.31 -6.68 -0.03
CA ALA A 14 22.40 -6.44 1.40
C ALA A 14 21.44 -5.32 1.84
N ALA A 15 21.34 -4.23 1.06
CA ALA A 15 20.44 -3.12 1.35
C ALA A 15 18.95 -3.52 1.26
N LEU A 16 18.56 -4.32 0.27
CA LEU A 16 17.20 -4.89 0.18
C LEU A 16 16.89 -5.78 1.39
N GLY A 17 17.85 -6.61 1.81
CA GLY A 17 17.74 -7.40 3.04
C GLY A 17 17.55 -6.53 4.28
N ALA A 18 18.27 -5.40 4.38
CA ALA A 18 18.13 -4.46 5.48
C ALA A 18 16.77 -3.74 5.47
N ILE A 19 16.24 -3.36 4.30
CA ILE A 19 14.89 -2.79 4.16
C ILE A 19 13.85 -3.79 4.66
N TRP A 20 13.93 -5.05 4.22
CA TRP A 20 13.01 -6.09 4.69
C TRP A 20 13.11 -6.31 6.19
N GLN A 21 14.33 -6.34 6.73
CA GLN A 21 14.53 -6.51 8.18
C GLN A 21 13.89 -5.39 9.00
N VAL A 22 13.98 -4.11 8.54
CA VAL A 22 13.29 -2.99 9.19
C VAL A 22 11.78 -3.24 9.27
N LEU A 23 11.15 -3.63 8.17
CA LEU A 23 9.70 -3.85 8.12
C LEU A 23 9.26 -5.09 8.91
N ARG A 24 10.05 -6.14 8.88
CA ARG A 24 9.81 -7.38 9.62
C ARG A 24 9.91 -7.20 11.14
N ASP A 25 10.86 -6.38 11.59
CA ASP A 25 11.06 -6.09 13.02
C ASP A 25 10.08 -5.07 13.57
N ALA A 26 9.41 -4.31 12.68
CA ALA A 26 8.46 -3.26 13.01
C ALA A 26 7.03 -3.80 13.12
N ASP A 27 6.82 -4.88 13.88
CA ASP A 27 5.48 -5.43 14.13
C ASP A 27 4.86 -4.81 15.39
N PRO A 28 3.80 -3.99 15.29
CA PRO A 28 3.09 -3.47 16.44
C PRO A 28 2.27 -4.55 17.16
N GLY A 29 2.26 -5.80 16.66
CA GLY A 29 1.55 -6.92 17.24
C GLY A 29 0.03 -6.90 17.03
N ASN A 30 -0.46 -6.07 16.14
CA ASN A 30 -1.90 -5.83 15.98
C ASN A 30 -2.66 -6.99 15.31
N ARG A 31 -2.06 -7.60 14.28
CA ARG A 31 -2.73 -8.63 13.45
C ARG A 31 -2.11 -10.01 13.58
N GLY A 32 -0.82 -10.10 13.89
CA GLY A 32 -0.10 -11.35 14.12
C GLY A 32 0.19 -12.18 12.88
N ILE A 33 0.00 -11.64 11.67
CA ILE A 33 0.27 -12.36 10.43
C ILE A 33 1.68 -12.14 9.88
N LEU A 34 2.31 -11.01 10.20
CA LEU A 34 3.65 -10.65 9.72
C LEU A 34 4.72 -11.72 10.01
N PRO A 35 4.79 -12.33 11.21
CA PRO A 35 5.77 -13.40 11.47
C PRO A 35 5.56 -14.67 10.63
N LEU A 36 4.40 -14.81 9.97
CA LEU A 36 4.03 -15.94 9.12
C LEU A 36 4.06 -15.58 7.64
N ALA A 37 4.38 -14.34 7.30
CA ALA A 37 4.50 -13.88 5.92
C ALA A 37 5.74 -14.51 5.24
N PRO A 38 5.64 -14.84 3.94
CA PRO A 38 6.80 -15.26 3.18
C PRO A 38 7.79 -14.09 3.02
N ASP A 39 9.07 -14.42 2.92
CA ASP A 39 10.07 -13.41 2.54
C ASP A 39 9.80 -12.94 1.10
N PRO A 40 9.71 -11.61 0.86
CA PRO A 40 9.42 -11.08 -0.46
C PRO A 40 10.61 -11.19 -1.41
N ASP A 41 10.37 -11.53 -2.67
CA ASP A 41 11.39 -11.45 -3.73
C ASP A 41 11.52 -9.99 -4.21
N LEU A 42 12.14 -9.15 -3.38
CA LEU A 42 12.34 -7.73 -3.70
C LEU A 42 13.20 -7.51 -4.95
N PRO A 43 14.27 -8.28 -5.22
CA PRO A 43 15.02 -8.16 -6.47
C PRO A 43 14.14 -8.36 -7.71
N ALA A 44 13.34 -9.42 -7.75
CA ALA A 44 12.46 -9.70 -8.88
C ALA A 44 11.38 -8.61 -9.03
N LEU A 45 10.75 -8.20 -7.94
CA LEU A 45 9.74 -7.15 -7.94
C LEU A 45 10.30 -5.80 -8.41
N CYS A 46 11.45 -5.36 -7.89
CA CYS A 46 12.07 -4.10 -8.31
C CYS A 46 12.50 -4.12 -9.79
N ASN A 47 13.06 -5.23 -10.27
CA ASN A 47 13.41 -5.39 -11.68
C ASN A 47 12.17 -5.34 -12.57
N SER A 48 11.06 -5.93 -12.15
CA SER A 48 9.77 -5.89 -12.86
C SER A 48 9.22 -4.46 -12.92
N LEU A 49 9.18 -3.76 -11.78
CA LEU A 49 8.67 -2.39 -11.71
C LEU A 49 9.49 -1.39 -12.52
N GLN A 50 10.81 -1.57 -12.62
CA GLN A 50 11.64 -0.71 -13.49
C GLN A 50 11.28 -0.83 -14.97
N GLN A 51 10.65 -1.92 -15.38
CA GLN A 51 10.20 -2.18 -16.75
C GLN A 51 8.71 -1.87 -16.94
N ALA A 52 8.04 -1.39 -15.89
CA ALA A 52 6.63 -1.07 -15.95
C ALA A 52 6.36 0.06 -16.93
N SER A 53 5.37 -0.12 -17.79
CA SER A 53 4.90 0.94 -18.69
C SER A 53 3.81 1.79 -18.06
N ARG A 54 2.90 1.16 -17.32
CA ARG A 54 1.82 1.80 -16.57
C ARG A 54 1.50 1.02 -15.31
N VAL A 55 1.35 1.73 -14.19
CA VAL A 55 1.01 1.16 -12.88
C VAL A 55 -0.32 1.73 -12.40
N LEU A 56 -1.23 0.85 -11.98
CA LEU A 56 -2.41 1.22 -11.19
C LEU A 56 -2.11 0.99 -9.71
N LEU A 57 -2.22 2.03 -8.91
CA LEU A 57 -2.14 1.99 -7.45
C LEU A 57 -3.57 1.97 -6.89
N VAL A 58 -3.96 0.89 -6.24
CA VAL A 58 -5.33 0.68 -5.73
C VAL A 58 -5.31 0.78 -4.21
N THR A 59 -6.10 1.69 -3.63
CA THR A 59 -6.13 1.91 -2.17
C THR A 59 -7.48 2.42 -1.70
N GLY A 60 -7.63 2.54 -0.39
CA GLY A 60 -8.80 3.06 0.30
C GLY A 60 -9.55 1.96 1.01
N PHE A 61 -9.49 2.02 2.35
CA PHE A 61 -10.26 1.14 3.23
C PHE A 61 -11.29 1.99 3.98
N PRO A 62 -12.60 1.71 3.85
CA PRO A 62 -13.63 2.47 4.53
C PRO A 62 -13.79 2.01 5.99
N VAL A 63 -13.74 2.92 6.93
CA VAL A 63 -13.88 2.65 8.36
C VAL A 63 -15.35 2.61 8.75
N LEU A 64 -15.91 1.41 8.95
CA LEU A 64 -17.35 1.20 9.21
C LEU A 64 -17.87 1.99 10.41
N HIS A 65 -17.13 2.00 11.52
CA HIS A 65 -17.56 2.69 12.75
C HIS A 65 -17.37 4.21 12.70
N ALA A 66 -16.72 4.72 11.65
CA ALA A 66 -16.63 6.14 11.31
C ALA A 66 -17.52 6.51 10.11
N GLY A 67 -18.60 5.76 9.86
CA GLY A 67 -19.56 6.05 8.80
C GLY A 67 -19.03 5.85 7.38
N GLY A 68 -17.98 5.06 7.19
CA GLY A 68 -17.38 4.80 5.89
C GLY A 68 -16.33 5.82 5.45
N ALA A 69 -15.84 6.66 6.37
CA ALA A 69 -14.70 7.53 6.11
C ALA A 69 -13.46 6.71 5.73
N ALA A 70 -12.61 7.25 4.84
CA ALA A 70 -11.35 6.59 4.47
C ALA A 70 -10.39 6.57 5.66
N GLU A 71 -9.70 5.45 5.86
CA GLU A 71 -8.65 5.38 6.87
C GLU A 71 -7.36 6.08 6.43
N THR A 72 -6.49 6.33 7.41
CA THR A 72 -5.18 6.99 7.22
C THR A 72 -4.10 6.02 6.76
N ASP A 73 -4.28 4.71 6.95
CA ASP A 73 -3.42 3.71 6.31
C ASP A 73 -3.84 3.51 4.85
N GLY A 74 -2.89 3.38 3.96
CA GLY A 74 -3.08 3.30 2.51
C GLY A 74 -2.72 4.57 1.76
N PRO A 75 -3.38 5.71 1.99
CA PRO A 75 -3.17 6.92 1.18
C PRO A 75 -1.73 7.44 1.18
N ALA A 76 -1.05 7.48 2.33
CA ALA A 76 0.33 7.96 2.42
C ALA A 76 1.33 7.00 1.75
N GLY A 77 1.14 5.69 1.91
CA GLY A 77 1.95 4.67 1.24
C GLY A 77 1.81 4.71 -0.28
N VAL A 78 0.58 4.86 -0.77
CA VAL A 78 0.31 5.02 -2.22
C VAL A 78 0.90 6.31 -2.75
N ALA A 79 0.81 7.41 -2.02
CA ALA A 79 1.42 8.69 -2.42
C ALA A 79 2.95 8.58 -2.54
N ALA A 80 3.61 7.90 -1.60
CA ALA A 80 5.05 7.64 -1.66
C ALA A 80 5.43 6.76 -2.87
N LEU A 81 4.65 5.72 -3.17
CA LEU A 81 4.84 4.89 -4.37
C LEU A 81 4.60 5.69 -5.65
N ALA A 82 3.55 6.51 -5.70
CA ALA A 82 3.26 7.36 -6.84
C ALA A 82 4.42 8.32 -7.11
N TYR A 83 4.98 8.94 -6.07
CA TYR A 83 6.16 9.79 -6.19
C TYR A 83 7.37 9.01 -6.74
N ALA A 84 7.65 7.82 -6.21
CA ALA A 84 8.75 6.99 -6.65
C ALA A 84 8.61 6.56 -8.12
N LEU A 85 7.44 6.04 -8.50
CA LEU A 85 7.16 5.59 -9.87
C LEU A 85 7.18 6.75 -10.88
N HIS A 86 6.58 7.89 -10.53
CA HIS A 86 6.65 9.11 -11.33
C HIS A 86 8.11 9.58 -11.49
N GLY A 87 8.88 9.53 -10.40
CA GLY A 87 10.31 9.82 -10.42
C GLY A 87 11.12 8.90 -11.35
N LEU A 88 10.64 7.70 -11.64
CA LEU A 88 11.20 6.76 -12.63
C LEU A 88 10.65 6.98 -14.04
N GLY A 89 9.71 7.92 -14.24
CA GLY A 89 9.08 8.19 -15.52
C GLY A 89 7.99 7.18 -15.89
N ILE A 90 7.47 6.41 -14.91
CA ILE A 90 6.43 5.42 -15.11
C ILE A 90 5.06 6.10 -15.08
N ASP A 91 4.22 5.82 -16.07
CA ASP A 91 2.83 6.30 -16.12
C ASP A 91 2.05 5.68 -14.96
N THR A 92 1.57 6.51 -14.02
CA THR A 92 0.99 6.06 -12.76
C THR A 92 -0.39 6.64 -12.55
N HIS A 93 -1.35 5.78 -12.26
CA HIS A 93 -2.74 6.12 -11.96
C HIS A 93 -3.13 5.57 -10.59
N VAL A 94 -3.99 6.29 -9.89
CA VAL A 94 -4.54 5.86 -8.59
C VAL A 94 -6.00 5.47 -8.76
N VAL A 95 -6.40 4.40 -8.10
CA VAL A 95 -7.78 3.87 -8.09
C VAL A 95 -8.25 3.77 -6.65
N THR A 96 -9.44 4.28 -6.35
CA THR A 96 -10.06 4.24 -5.02
C THR A 96 -11.58 4.30 -5.13
N ASP A 97 -12.30 4.17 -4.03
CA ASP A 97 -13.76 4.35 -4.00
C ASP A 97 -14.17 5.83 -4.00
N GLU A 98 -15.40 6.11 -4.42
CA GLU A 98 -15.95 7.48 -4.42
C GLU A 98 -15.89 8.14 -3.04
N ASN A 99 -16.21 7.39 -1.97
CA ASN A 99 -16.17 7.90 -0.58
C ASN A 99 -14.75 8.12 -0.06
N CYS A 100 -13.76 7.38 -0.54
CA CYS A 100 -12.34 7.53 -0.17
C CYS A 100 -11.61 8.57 -1.03
N ARG A 101 -12.18 8.96 -2.19
CA ARG A 101 -11.52 9.75 -3.23
C ARG A 101 -10.91 11.05 -2.70
N LYS A 102 -11.63 11.78 -1.83
CA LYS A 102 -11.16 13.08 -1.32
C LYS A 102 -9.87 12.92 -0.52
N VAL A 103 -9.80 11.92 0.33
CA VAL A 103 -8.63 11.62 1.20
C VAL A 103 -7.45 11.13 0.37
N VAL A 104 -7.69 10.15 -0.50
CA VAL A 104 -6.65 9.58 -1.37
C VAL A 104 -6.11 10.63 -2.35
N ALA A 105 -6.99 11.44 -2.95
CA ALA A 105 -6.56 12.50 -3.86
C ALA A 105 -5.72 13.57 -3.15
N ALA A 106 -6.05 13.95 -1.90
CA ALA A 106 -5.28 14.91 -1.14
C ALA A 106 -3.84 14.44 -0.89
N ALA A 107 -3.65 13.16 -0.55
CA ALA A 107 -2.33 12.57 -0.34
C ALA A 107 -1.53 12.48 -1.65
N CYS A 108 -2.18 12.01 -2.72
CA CYS A 108 -1.49 11.72 -3.98
C CYS A 108 -1.18 12.97 -4.80
N GLU A 109 -2.05 13.98 -4.80
CA GLU A 109 -1.83 15.27 -5.48
C GLU A 109 -0.69 16.07 -4.83
N ASP A 110 -0.51 15.96 -3.50
CA ASP A 110 0.65 16.50 -2.79
C ASP A 110 1.96 15.87 -3.27
N ALA A 111 1.95 14.54 -3.46
CA ALA A 111 3.13 13.81 -3.90
C ALA A 111 3.45 14.03 -5.40
N VAL A 112 2.43 14.04 -6.25
CA VAL A 112 2.55 14.16 -7.72
C VAL A 112 1.42 15.02 -8.25
N SER A 113 1.71 16.26 -8.59
CA SER A 113 0.70 17.18 -9.14
C SER A 113 0.08 16.66 -10.42
N GLY A 114 -1.24 16.67 -10.49
CA GLY A 114 -2.01 16.23 -11.66
C GLY A 114 -2.08 14.71 -11.83
N ILE A 115 -1.73 13.91 -10.82
CA ILE A 115 -1.86 12.45 -10.89
C ILE A 115 -3.33 12.05 -11.10
N PRO A 116 -3.65 11.17 -12.09
CA PRO A 116 -5.01 10.71 -12.29
C PRO A 116 -5.51 9.86 -11.12
N VAL A 117 -6.61 10.28 -10.49
CA VAL A 117 -7.30 9.52 -9.43
C VAL A 117 -8.68 9.11 -9.91
N HIS A 118 -8.85 7.81 -10.16
CA HIS A 118 -10.08 7.19 -10.64
C HIS A 118 -10.93 6.73 -9.46
N ALA A 119 -12.16 7.23 -9.39
CA ALA A 119 -13.12 6.82 -8.38
C ALA A 119 -13.98 5.67 -8.89
N ILE A 120 -14.05 4.58 -8.14
CA ILE A 120 -14.90 3.42 -8.41
C ILE A 120 -16.24 3.63 -7.73
N PRO A 121 -17.36 3.57 -8.48
CA PRO A 121 -18.68 3.68 -7.91
C PRO A 121 -19.01 2.44 -7.07
N MET A 122 -19.85 2.62 -6.03
CA MET A 122 -20.29 1.51 -5.20
C MET A 122 -21.18 0.53 -5.99
N GLU A 123 -22.03 1.05 -6.88
CA GLU A 123 -22.81 0.24 -7.80
C GLU A 123 -22.11 0.14 -9.16
N GLY A 124 -21.93 -1.08 -9.68
CA GLY A 124 -21.24 -1.30 -10.96
C GLY A 124 -19.71 -1.15 -10.87
N GLY A 125 -19.13 -1.26 -9.68
CA GLY A 125 -17.68 -1.14 -9.45
C GLY A 125 -16.88 -2.11 -10.32
N ALA A 126 -17.28 -3.37 -10.44
CA ALA A 126 -16.62 -4.36 -11.28
C ALA A 126 -16.60 -3.95 -12.77
N ASP A 127 -17.69 -3.40 -13.29
CA ASP A 127 -17.73 -2.94 -14.69
C ASP A 127 -16.87 -1.69 -14.91
N ALA A 128 -16.84 -0.77 -13.94
CA ALA A 128 -15.94 0.38 -13.96
C ALA A 128 -14.47 -0.07 -13.96
N CYS A 129 -14.12 -1.07 -13.16
CA CYS A 129 -12.78 -1.66 -13.14
C CYS A 129 -12.42 -2.33 -14.47
N ARG A 130 -13.32 -3.10 -15.09
CA ARG A 130 -13.12 -3.67 -16.43
C ARG A 130 -12.86 -2.60 -17.49
N GLN A 131 -13.61 -1.50 -17.41
CA GLN A 131 -13.40 -0.36 -18.31
C GLN A 131 -12.03 0.29 -18.12
N LEU A 132 -11.56 0.43 -16.87
CA LEU A 132 -10.22 0.91 -16.56
C LEU A 132 -9.14 -0.03 -17.13
N LEU A 133 -9.27 -1.35 -16.93
CA LEU A 133 -8.35 -2.34 -17.49
C LEU A 133 -8.26 -2.24 -19.02
N GLN A 134 -9.41 -2.15 -19.69
CA GLN A 134 -9.48 -2.02 -21.15
C GLN A 134 -8.86 -0.72 -21.66
N THR A 135 -9.09 0.39 -20.95
CA THR A 135 -8.65 1.73 -21.39
C THR A 135 -7.17 1.96 -21.09
N LEU A 136 -6.74 1.58 -19.90
CA LEU A 136 -5.39 1.88 -19.40
C LEU A 136 -4.38 0.79 -19.73
N GLN A 137 -4.81 -0.46 -19.85
CA GLN A 137 -3.93 -1.60 -20.14
C GLN A 137 -2.68 -1.60 -19.24
N PRO A 138 -2.84 -1.65 -17.91
CA PRO A 138 -1.71 -1.55 -17.00
C PRO A 138 -0.77 -2.76 -17.16
N SER A 139 0.53 -2.52 -17.01
CA SER A 139 1.52 -3.59 -16.89
C SER A 139 1.61 -4.15 -15.47
N HIS A 140 1.26 -3.31 -14.47
CA HIS A 140 1.28 -3.67 -13.07
C HIS A 140 0.09 -3.08 -12.33
N ILE A 141 -0.41 -3.80 -11.33
CA ILE A 141 -1.44 -3.33 -10.40
C ILE A 141 -0.95 -3.58 -8.98
N ILE A 142 -0.85 -2.53 -8.18
CA ILE A 142 -0.41 -2.60 -6.78
C ILE A 142 -1.59 -2.21 -5.90
N ALA A 143 -2.14 -3.16 -5.16
CA ALA A 143 -3.12 -2.89 -4.11
C ALA A 143 -2.38 -2.66 -2.78
N LEU A 144 -2.65 -1.53 -2.14
CA LEU A 144 -2.11 -1.19 -0.83
C LEU A 144 -3.27 -0.74 0.06
N GLU A 145 -3.51 -1.47 1.14
CA GLU A 145 -4.61 -1.25 2.09
C GLU A 145 -5.94 -1.05 1.33
N ARG A 146 -6.33 -2.09 0.61
CA ARG A 146 -7.58 -2.17 -0.13
C ARG A 146 -8.35 -3.41 0.28
N PRO A 147 -9.65 -3.32 0.68
CA PRO A 147 -10.43 -4.51 1.00
C PRO A 147 -10.43 -5.55 -0.13
N GLY A 148 -10.18 -6.80 0.23
CA GLY A 148 -10.30 -7.96 -0.65
C GLY A 148 -11.61 -8.70 -0.43
N MET A 149 -12.10 -9.35 -1.48
CA MET A 149 -13.31 -10.18 -1.40
C MET A 149 -12.99 -11.49 -0.67
N ALA A 150 -13.80 -11.85 0.31
CA ALA A 150 -13.69 -13.13 1.02
C ALA A 150 -14.25 -14.30 0.20
N ALA A 151 -14.07 -15.53 0.70
CA ALA A 151 -14.48 -16.75 -0.02
C ALA A 151 -15.99 -16.85 -0.30
N ASP A 152 -16.82 -16.21 0.51
CA ASP A 152 -18.28 -16.16 0.36
C ASP A 152 -18.79 -15.04 -0.57
N GLY A 153 -17.87 -14.23 -1.13
CA GLY A 153 -18.20 -13.15 -2.05
C GLY A 153 -18.50 -11.81 -1.39
N HIS A 154 -18.30 -11.69 -0.08
CA HIS A 154 -18.47 -10.46 0.68
C HIS A 154 -17.15 -9.80 1.04
N TYR A 155 -17.21 -8.51 1.38
CA TYR A 155 -16.09 -7.75 1.92
C TYR A 155 -16.27 -7.54 3.41
N TYR A 156 -15.22 -7.77 4.18
CA TYR A 156 -15.24 -7.67 5.63
C TYR A 156 -14.16 -6.76 6.16
N ASN A 157 -14.46 -6.02 7.22
CA ASN A 157 -13.40 -5.49 8.05
C ASN A 157 -12.80 -6.62 8.92
N PHE A 158 -11.65 -6.38 9.54
CA PHE A 158 -10.97 -7.39 10.38
C PHE A 158 -11.81 -7.88 11.60
N ARG A 159 -12.88 -7.14 11.96
CA ARG A 159 -13.82 -7.51 13.02
C ARG A 159 -15.01 -8.38 12.52
N GLY A 160 -14.95 -8.85 11.28
CA GLY A 160 -15.98 -9.71 10.66
C GLY A 160 -17.29 -9.02 10.36
N LYS A 161 -17.30 -7.70 10.23
CA LYS A 161 -18.46 -6.94 9.80
C LYS A 161 -18.39 -6.67 8.31
N THR A 162 -19.49 -6.93 7.59
CA THR A 162 -19.60 -6.65 6.16
C THR A 162 -19.48 -5.16 5.89
N ILE A 163 -18.72 -4.81 4.85
CA ILE A 163 -18.51 -3.44 4.37
C ILE A 163 -18.88 -3.27 2.91
N ASP A 164 -19.58 -4.23 2.31
CA ASP A 164 -20.01 -4.23 0.89
C ASP A 164 -20.66 -2.92 0.45
N HIS A 165 -21.45 -2.32 1.34
CA HIS A 165 -22.20 -1.08 1.07
C HIS A 165 -21.32 0.19 1.15
N LEU A 166 -20.04 0.06 1.46
CA LEU A 166 -19.10 1.17 1.64
C LEU A 166 -18.01 1.23 0.56
N LEU A 167 -17.99 0.28 -0.38
CA LEU A 167 -16.92 0.19 -1.39
C LEU A 167 -17.47 -0.31 -2.73
N GLY A 168 -16.77 0.02 -3.80
CA GLY A 168 -16.95 -0.57 -5.12
C GLY A 168 -16.18 -1.87 -5.24
N ASP A 169 -16.74 -2.81 -6.00
CA ASP A 169 -16.10 -4.09 -6.25
C ASP A 169 -14.88 -3.92 -7.18
N THR A 170 -13.70 -4.19 -6.63
CA THR A 170 -12.41 -4.08 -7.34
C THR A 170 -11.69 -5.42 -7.55
N HIS A 171 -12.30 -6.55 -7.16
CA HIS A 171 -11.63 -7.86 -7.27
C HIS A 171 -11.23 -8.20 -8.71
N VAL A 172 -11.98 -7.73 -9.70
CA VAL A 172 -11.69 -7.95 -11.13
C VAL A 172 -10.35 -7.35 -11.58
N LEU A 173 -9.83 -6.36 -10.86
CA LEU A 173 -8.49 -5.82 -11.13
C LEU A 173 -7.38 -6.86 -10.92
N PHE A 174 -7.64 -7.91 -10.14
CA PHE A 174 -6.70 -9.01 -9.88
C PHE A 174 -7.09 -10.30 -10.58
N THR A 175 -8.36 -10.46 -10.99
CA THR A 175 -8.87 -11.71 -11.57
C THR A 175 -9.08 -11.66 -13.08
N GLU A 176 -9.20 -10.46 -13.67
CA GLU A 176 -9.48 -10.28 -15.10
C GLU A 176 -8.38 -9.43 -15.78
N THR A 177 -7.11 -9.67 -15.42
CA THR A 177 -5.97 -8.91 -15.93
C THR A 177 -4.79 -9.83 -16.27
N ASP A 178 -3.98 -9.41 -17.24
CA ASP A 178 -2.65 -9.99 -17.51
C ASP A 178 -1.52 -9.14 -16.85
N ALA A 179 -1.87 -8.07 -16.13
CA ALA A 179 -0.90 -7.26 -15.41
C ALA A 179 -0.30 -8.03 -14.23
N ILE A 180 0.96 -7.76 -13.93
CA ILE A 180 1.61 -8.26 -12.72
C ILE A 180 0.95 -7.60 -11.51
N THR A 181 0.52 -8.44 -10.56
CA THR A 181 -0.21 -8.00 -9.37
C THR A 181 0.67 -7.99 -8.12
N VAL A 182 0.56 -6.93 -7.33
CA VAL A 182 1.26 -6.76 -6.05
C VAL A 182 0.24 -6.44 -4.98
N ALA A 183 0.24 -7.20 -3.90
CA ALA A 183 -0.62 -6.96 -2.74
C ALA A 183 0.20 -6.50 -1.55
N ILE A 184 -0.23 -5.41 -0.92
CA ILE A 184 0.36 -4.83 0.28
C ILE A 184 -0.74 -4.68 1.33
N GLY A 185 -0.54 -5.27 2.51
CA GLY A 185 -1.50 -5.22 3.61
C GLY A 185 -0.90 -5.65 4.94
N ASP A 186 -1.70 -5.59 6.01
CA ASP A 186 -1.30 -5.93 7.38
C ASP A 186 -2.23 -6.93 8.07
N GLY A 187 -3.46 -7.12 7.55
CA GLY A 187 -4.52 -7.93 8.19
C GLY A 187 -4.79 -9.27 7.50
N GLY A 188 -4.58 -9.35 6.18
CA GLY A 188 -4.90 -10.51 5.35
C GLY A 188 -6.33 -10.53 4.80
N ASN A 189 -7.10 -9.48 5.05
CA ASN A 189 -8.39 -9.21 4.42
C ASN A 189 -8.29 -8.20 3.26
N GLU A 190 -7.08 -7.83 2.85
CA GLU A 190 -6.80 -6.93 1.75
C GLU A 190 -6.67 -7.69 0.43
N LEU A 191 -7.01 -6.99 -0.67
CA LEU A 191 -7.00 -7.50 -2.04
C LEU A 191 -5.63 -8.08 -2.42
N GLY A 192 -5.63 -9.33 -2.79
CA GLY A 192 -4.45 -10.07 -3.23
C GLY A 192 -3.68 -10.78 -2.11
N LEU A 193 -4.11 -10.67 -0.83
CA LEU A 193 -3.46 -11.38 0.29
C LEU A 193 -3.98 -12.81 0.50
N GLY A 194 -4.64 -13.42 -0.47
CA GLY A 194 -5.18 -14.79 -0.35
C GLY A 194 -4.14 -15.85 0.04
N ILE A 195 -2.89 -15.68 -0.34
CA ILE A 195 -1.80 -16.57 0.09
C ILE A 195 -1.62 -16.60 1.61
N MET A 196 -2.03 -15.52 2.29
CA MET A 196 -1.96 -15.38 3.75
C MET A 196 -3.11 -16.07 4.48
N ALA A 197 -4.14 -16.59 3.79
CA ALA A 197 -5.31 -17.20 4.42
C ALA A 197 -4.96 -18.27 5.49
N PRO A 198 -3.97 -19.18 5.30
CA PRO A 198 -3.59 -20.12 6.34
C PRO A 198 -3.01 -19.46 7.60
N ALA A 199 -2.33 -18.31 7.46
CA ALA A 199 -1.80 -17.54 8.59
C ALA A 199 -2.94 -16.80 9.30
N VAL A 200 -3.80 -16.10 8.55
CA VAL A 200 -4.96 -15.36 9.07
C VAL A 200 -5.90 -16.29 9.84
N CYS A 201 -6.18 -17.50 9.32
CA CYS A 201 -6.99 -18.50 10.01
C CYS A 201 -6.39 -18.98 11.35
N LYS A 202 -5.08 -18.87 11.51
CA LYS A 202 -4.41 -19.27 12.78
C LYS A 202 -4.36 -18.14 13.79
N THR A 203 -4.24 -16.89 13.34
CA THR A 203 -3.99 -15.73 14.20
C THR A 203 -5.25 -14.95 14.55
N ALA A 204 -6.21 -14.87 13.62
CA ALA A 204 -7.45 -14.13 13.80
C ALA A 204 -8.63 -15.07 14.12
N ALA A 205 -9.42 -14.75 15.14
CA ALA A 205 -10.59 -15.55 15.55
C ALA A 205 -11.62 -15.70 14.41
N LEU A 206 -11.73 -14.71 13.52
CA LEU A 206 -12.62 -14.70 12.36
C LEU A 206 -11.86 -14.87 11.04
N GLY A 207 -10.61 -15.33 11.09
CA GLY A 207 -9.73 -15.41 9.93
C GLY A 207 -10.34 -16.14 8.73
N ALA A 208 -10.99 -17.28 8.96
CA ALA A 208 -11.66 -18.04 7.91
C ALA A 208 -12.83 -17.28 7.23
N LEU A 209 -13.43 -16.30 7.92
CA LEU A 209 -14.49 -15.45 7.36
C LEU A 209 -13.92 -14.26 6.58
N VAL A 210 -12.88 -13.61 7.14
CA VAL A 210 -12.45 -12.29 6.65
C VAL A 210 -11.32 -12.35 5.63
N CYS A 211 -10.53 -13.45 5.58
CA CYS A 211 -9.36 -13.50 4.69
C CYS A 211 -9.77 -13.31 3.23
N ALA A 212 -8.97 -12.52 2.51
CA ALA A 212 -9.13 -12.34 1.09
C ALA A 212 -8.92 -13.66 0.35
N ARG A 213 -9.65 -13.88 -0.74
CA ARG A 213 -9.57 -15.12 -1.53
C ARG A 213 -8.57 -15.03 -2.67
N GLU A 214 -8.37 -13.85 -3.26
CA GLU A 214 -7.44 -13.64 -4.36
C GLU A 214 -6.00 -13.56 -3.84
N SER A 215 -5.06 -14.18 -4.54
CA SER A 215 -3.62 -14.04 -4.33
C SER A 215 -3.01 -13.18 -5.43
N ALA A 216 -2.00 -12.40 -5.08
CA ALA A 216 -1.18 -11.63 -6.03
C ALA A 216 0.06 -12.40 -6.46
N ASP A 217 0.73 -11.94 -7.54
CA ASP A 217 2.04 -12.45 -7.95
C ASP A 217 3.13 -12.13 -6.91
N TYR A 218 3.03 -10.95 -6.28
CA TYR A 218 3.89 -10.54 -5.17
C TYR A 218 3.05 -10.13 -3.96
N THR A 219 3.46 -10.60 -2.78
CA THR A 219 2.78 -10.31 -1.52
C THR A 219 3.75 -9.67 -0.54
N LEU A 220 3.39 -8.51 -0.03
CA LEU A 220 4.18 -7.70 0.88
C LEU A 220 3.35 -7.43 2.16
N VAL A 221 3.77 -8.00 3.29
CA VAL A 221 3.08 -7.84 4.58
C VAL A 221 3.94 -7.03 5.52
N SER A 222 3.37 -6.07 6.23
CA SER A 222 4.01 -5.30 7.29
C SER A 222 3.07 -5.06 8.46
N GLY A 223 3.53 -4.40 9.50
CA GLY A 223 2.70 -4.05 10.65
C GLY A 223 1.74 -2.89 10.39
N VAL A 224 2.00 -2.08 9.35
CA VAL A 224 1.18 -1.00 8.81
C VAL A 224 1.43 -0.96 7.30
N SER A 225 0.39 -0.94 6.49
CA SER A 225 0.53 -1.04 5.02
C SER A 225 1.31 0.11 4.39
N ASN A 226 1.16 1.34 4.90
CA ASN A 226 1.93 2.51 4.45
C ASN A 226 3.45 2.28 4.48
N TRP A 227 3.94 1.49 5.43
CA TRP A 227 5.39 1.24 5.56
C TRP A 227 5.96 0.49 4.36
N TRP A 228 5.19 -0.39 3.70
CA TRP A 228 5.61 -1.00 2.45
C TRP A 228 5.57 -0.01 1.27
N GLY A 229 4.72 1.00 1.31
CA GLY A 229 4.79 2.09 0.34
C GLY A 229 6.17 2.78 0.39
N TRP A 230 6.66 3.08 1.60
CA TRP A 230 8.00 3.62 1.80
C TRP A 230 9.10 2.58 1.53
N GLY A 231 8.93 1.34 1.98
CA GLY A 231 9.89 0.26 1.79
C GLY A 231 10.15 -0.04 0.32
N LEU A 232 9.10 -0.07 -0.50
CA LEU A 232 9.23 -0.28 -1.94
C LEU A 232 9.84 0.94 -2.64
N ALA A 233 9.49 2.18 -2.22
CA ALA A 233 10.15 3.40 -2.70
C ALA A 233 11.64 3.41 -2.34
N ALA A 234 12.01 2.96 -1.12
CA ALA A 234 13.41 2.79 -0.71
C ALA A 234 14.15 1.77 -1.60
N ALA A 235 13.52 0.62 -1.84
CA ALA A 235 14.09 -0.41 -2.71
C ALA A 235 14.29 0.10 -4.15
N LEU A 236 13.31 0.80 -4.72
CA LEU A 236 13.42 1.43 -6.04
C LEU A 236 14.50 2.51 -6.08
N SER A 237 14.73 3.24 -4.99
CA SER A 237 15.82 4.23 -4.89
C SER A 237 17.20 3.60 -5.10
N LEU A 238 17.42 2.39 -4.57
CA LEU A 238 18.69 1.65 -4.75
C LEU A 238 18.98 1.37 -6.23
N TYR A 239 17.96 0.93 -6.96
CA TYR A 239 18.09 0.63 -8.39
C TYR A 239 18.20 1.89 -9.25
N ALA A 240 17.53 2.97 -8.86
CA ALA A 240 17.54 4.23 -9.57
C ALA A 240 18.81 5.07 -9.30
N GLY A 241 19.57 4.77 -8.26
CA GLY A 241 20.70 5.57 -7.81
C GLY A 241 20.31 6.99 -7.38
N LYS A 242 19.06 7.19 -6.94
CA LYS A 242 18.53 8.49 -6.47
C LYS A 242 17.51 8.32 -5.35
N ASP A 243 17.37 9.34 -4.51
CA ASP A 243 16.37 9.36 -3.45
C ASP A 243 14.95 9.51 -4.02
N LEU A 244 14.11 8.51 -3.80
CA LEU A 244 12.70 8.44 -4.19
C LEU A 244 11.77 8.35 -2.97
N LEU A 245 12.29 8.52 -1.74
CA LEU A 245 11.47 8.51 -0.55
C LEU A 245 11.02 9.93 -0.19
N PRO A 246 9.84 10.07 0.44
CA PRO A 246 9.44 11.32 1.06
C PRO A 246 10.36 11.66 2.25
N SER A 247 10.47 12.95 2.57
CA SER A 247 11.07 13.40 3.82
C SER A 247 10.06 13.30 4.98
N ASP A 248 10.55 13.44 6.21
CA ASP A 248 9.68 13.58 7.39
C ASP A 248 8.69 14.75 7.26
N ALA A 249 9.15 15.86 6.67
CA ALA A 249 8.30 17.05 6.49
C ALA A 249 7.18 16.79 5.47
N ASP A 250 7.47 16.07 4.38
CA ASP A 250 6.47 15.68 3.39
C ASP A 250 5.39 14.78 4.03
N GLU A 251 5.79 13.79 4.84
CA GLU A 251 4.85 12.88 5.49
C GLU A 251 4.01 13.58 6.56
N LEU A 252 4.59 14.49 7.33
CA LEU A 252 3.82 15.31 8.30
C LEU A 252 2.80 16.20 7.59
N HIS A 253 3.19 16.86 6.50
CA HIS A 253 2.29 17.68 5.69
C HIS A 253 1.19 16.83 5.08
N ARG A 254 1.52 15.68 4.52
CA ARG A 254 0.54 14.75 3.94
C ARG A 254 -0.46 14.25 4.97
N ALA A 255 -0.01 13.94 6.20
CA ALA A 255 -0.91 13.57 7.30
C ALA A 255 -1.90 14.70 7.65
N GLU A 256 -1.48 15.98 7.56
CA GLU A 256 -2.39 17.12 7.71
C GLU A 256 -3.44 17.17 6.60
N LEU A 257 -3.02 17.03 5.35
CA LEU A 257 -3.92 17.04 4.20
C LEU A 257 -4.93 15.88 4.23
N VAL A 258 -4.49 14.69 4.61
CA VAL A 258 -5.34 13.50 4.79
C VAL A 258 -6.39 13.74 5.88
N GLN A 259 -5.98 14.28 7.03
CA GLN A 259 -6.89 14.64 8.12
C GLN A 259 -7.90 15.71 7.69
N ASP A 260 -7.44 16.79 7.06
CA ASP A 260 -8.30 17.89 6.59
C ASP A 260 -9.28 17.43 5.49
N ALA A 261 -8.90 16.42 4.74
CA ALA A 261 -9.77 15.79 3.75
C ALA A 261 -10.84 14.88 4.37
N GLY A 262 -10.75 14.55 5.67
CA GLY A 262 -11.70 13.73 6.42
C GLY A 262 -11.21 12.30 6.65
N GLY A 263 -9.91 12.03 6.51
CA GLY A 263 -9.29 10.75 6.87
C GLY A 263 -9.39 10.50 8.38
N VAL A 264 -9.53 9.23 8.76
CA VAL A 264 -9.65 8.79 10.16
C VAL A 264 -8.68 7.64 10.43
N ASP A 265 -8.21 7.52 11.66
CA ASP A 265 -7.45 6.35 12.08
C ASP A 265 -8.30 5.08 12.01
N GLY A 266 -7.81 4.01 11.37
CA GLY A 266 -8.57 2.78 11.15
C GLY A 266 -8.94 2.04 12.44
N VAL A 267 -8.12 2.16 13.49
CA VAL A 267 -8.33 1.53 14.80
C VAL A 267 -9.27 2.36 15.67
N LEU A 268 -9.01 3.68 15.77
CA LEU A 268 -9.74 4.59 16.66
C LEU A 268 -11.03 5.14 16.03
N GLY A 269 -11.07 5.27 14.69
CA GLY A 269 -12.19 5.88 13.96
C GLY A 269 -12.29 7.40 14.17
N THR A 270 -11.21 8.04 14.58
CA THR A 270 -11.14 9.46 14.89
C THR A 270 -10.24 10.21 13.92
N PRO A 271 -10.47 11.51 13.66
CA PRO A 271 -9.67 12.31 12.72
C PRO A 271 -8.36 12.78 13.38
N GLU A 272 -7.63 11.89 13.98
CA GLU A 272 -6.32 12.16 14.59
C GLU A 272 -5.19 11.90 13.59
N ARG A 273 -4.03 12.56 13.78
CA ARG A 273 -2.83 12.32 12.98
C ARG A 273 -2.13 11.06 13.47
N MET A 274 -2.79 9.94 13.24
CA MET A 274 -2.34 8.61 13.61
C MET A 274 -2.57 7.66 12.43
N VAL A 275 -1.84 6.58 12.41
CA VAL A 275 -2.03 5.47 11.46
C VAL A 275 -2.03 4.18 12.26
N ASP A 276 -3.10 3.43 12.21
CA ASP A 276 -3.31 2.16 12.94
C ASP A 276 -3.07 2.27 14.46
N GLY A 277 -3.51 3.39 15.06
CA GLY A 277 -3.31 3.66 16.48
C GLY A 277 -1.88 4.10 16.83
N LEU A 278 -0.99 4.25 15.85
CA LEU A 278 0.38 4.71 16.04
C LEU A 278 0.51 6.19 15.74
N SER A 279 1.25 6.92 16.58
CA SER A 279 1.55 8.33 16.35
C SER A 279 2.40 8.54 15.10
N MET A 280 2.38 9.76 14.53
CA MET A 280 3.25 10.10 13.40
C MET A 280 4.73 9.90 13.73
N GLU A 281 5.17 10.20 14.95
CA GLU A 281 6.59 9.98 15.32
C GLU A 281 6.97 8.50 15.28
N GLN A 282 6.09 7.58 15.70
CA GLN A 282 6.33 6.14 15.58
C GLN A 282 6.42 5.71 14.12
N ASN A 283 5.54 6.21 13.26
CA ASN A 283 5.59 5.95 11.83
C ASN A 283 6.87 6.54 11.18
N LEU A 284 7.24 7.77 11.51
CA LEU A 284 8.47 8.41 10.99
C LEU A 284 9.75 7.71 11.44
N CYS A 285 9.77 7.06 12.61
CA CYS A 285 10.90 6.22 13.00
C CYS A 285 11.15 5.10 11.98
N ILE A 286 10.08 4.51 11.41
CA ILE A 286 10.21 3.46 10.39
C ILE A 286 10.71 4.07 9.07
N LEU A 287 10.16 5.21 8.63
CA LEU A 287 10.64 5.91 7.44
C LEU A 287 12.14 6.22 7.52
N ARG A 288 12.60 6.78 8.65
CA ARG A 288 14.02 7.09 8.89
C ARG A 288 14.90 5.82 8.88
N ALA A 289 14.39 4.72 9.46
CA ALA A 289 15.09 3.43 9.43
C ALA A 289 15.21 2.87 7.99
N LEU A 290 14.16 3.00 7.17
CA LEU A 290 14.16 2.62 5.76
C LEU A 290 15.13 3.47 4.95
N ARG A 291 15.14 4.80 5.15
CA ARG A 291 16.11 5.69 4.53
C ARG A 291 17.54 5.26 4.84
N LYS A 292 17.82 5.01 6.12
CA LYS A 292 19.14 4.52 6.56
C LYS A 292 19.51 3.18 5.93
N ALA A 293 18.57 2.24 5.84
CA ALA A 293 18.79 0.93 5.22
C ALA A 293 19.09 1.04 3.72
N ALA A 294 18.51 2.03 3.04
CA ALA A 294 18.76 2.35 1.64
C ALA A 294 20.01 3.24 1.43
N GLY A 295 20.68 3.68 2.49
CA GLY A 295 21.86 4.57 2.37
C GLY A 295 21.51 6.01 1.95
N LEU A 296 20.32 6.50 2.31
CA LEU A 296 19.75 7.80 1.95
C LEU A 296 19.78 8.78 3.14
#